data_f15b0b50601ab89f9de36d28a91d7e7a
#
_entry.id   f15b0b50601ab89f9de36d28a91d7e7a
#
_cell.length_a   1.000
_cell.length_b   1.000
_cell.length_c   1.000
_cell.angle_alpha   90.00
_cell.angle_beta   90.00
_cell.angle_gamma   90.00
#
_symmetry.space_group_name_H-M   'P 1'
#
loop_
_entity.id
_entity.type
_entity.pdbx_description
1 polymer ?
#
loop_
_entity_poly.entity_id
_entity_poly.type
_entity_poly.pdbx_seq_one_letter_code
_entity_poly.pdbx_strand_id
1 'polypeptide(L)'
;MSQQTLQDRAPDRSRKRFPQISSRAYEHPADRAALTALRKLNGFDLLLRKLSGLIGGRRIRLLLLANAVQVSERQFPRLDALLTDACEVLDLPDRPGFFVQQTPVVNAMTIGLDKPMVVLTTGLVELLDEEELRFVVGHELGHAFSGHAVYRTMLIWLMNLSGAVAWLPGGQLGIQALITALLEWFRKAELSSDRAGLLVGQDLDAAVRAQMKLAGGAHVHEMNPMAFLDQAREYESGGDIGDSILKLMLTMDTTHPFPSVRALELTRWIENGDYNRILSGEYPRRGDDPTASATDDAKAAADSYAESVKTSTDPLMAKVRDFARDAAGIGDRIGGAMYRRWGQRPEDQVPGDGEPDEDASSEDRDDD
;
A
#
# COMPACT_ATOMS: atom_id res chain seq x y z
N MET A 1 -11.68 -39.16 4.68
CA MET A 1 -11.22 -37.80 5.07
C MET A 1 -10.51 -37.95 6.38
N SER A 2 -9.16 -37.87 6.32
CA SER A 2 -8.28 -38.32 7.39
C SER A 2 -8.17 -37.27 8.50
N GLN A 3 -8.23 -37.74 9.75
CA GLN A 3 -8.07 -36.96 10.99
C GLN A 3 -6.65 -36.40 11.24
N GLN A 4 -5.81 -36.27 10.21
CA GLN A 4 -4.40 -35.93 10.30
C GLN A 4 -4.09 -34.41 10.18
N THR A 5 -5.14 -33.57 10.02
CA THR A 5 -5.00 -32.13 9.75
C THR A 5 -5.13 -31.23 11.00
N LEU A 6 -5.18 -31.80 12.21
CA LEU A 6 -5.36 -31.01 13.44
C LEU A 6 -4.11 -30.95 14.36
N GLN A 7 -2.99 -31.55 13.96
CA GLN A 7 -1.81 -31.70 14.84
C GLN A 7 -0.64 -30.74 14.56
N ASP A 8 -0.67 -29.92 13.50
CA ASP A 8 0.38 -28.90 13.22
C ASP A 8 -0.02 -27.50 13.72
N ARG A 9 -0.69 -27.39 14.83
CA ARG A 9 -0.78 -26.11 15.53
C ARG A 9 0.58 -25.82 16.17
N ALA A 10 1.34 -24.89 15.59
CA ALA A 10 2.49 -24.31 16.27
C ALA A 10 2.06 -23.88 17.68
N PRO A 11 2.90 -24.07 18.72
CA PRO A 11 2.55 -23.70 20.09
C PRO A 11 2.14 -22.22 20.10
N ASP A 12 1.00 -21.93 20.71
CA ASP A 12 0.50 -20.57 20.93
C ASP A 12 1.55 -19.80 21.75
N ARG A 13 2.47 -19.15 21.05
CA ARG A 13 3.47 -18.27 21.65
C ARG A 13 2.75 -17.03 22.12
N SER A 14 2.67 -16.80 23.44
CA SER A 14 2.17 -15.53 23.96
C SER A 14 3.03 -14.39 23.42
N ARG A 15 2.46 -13.57 22.52
CA ARG A 15 3.13 -12.43 21.91
C ARG A 15 2.97 -11.19 22.79
N LYS A 16 3.99 -10.35 22.80
CA LYS A 16 3.90 -9.02 23.42
C LYS A 16 2.93 -8.17 22.60
N ARG A 17 2.05 -7.47 23.30
CA ARG A 17 1.14 -6.46 22.76
C ARG A 17 1.75 -5.08 22.92
N PHE A 18 1.46 -4.18 22.00
CA PHE A 18 2.00 -2.83 21.98
C PHE A 18 0.89 -1.78 22.16
N PRO A 19 0.40 -1.55 23.40
CA PRO A 19 -0.69 -0.62 23.66
C PRO A 19 -0.40 0.78 23.09
N GLN A 20 -1.34 1.28 22.29
CA GLN A 20 -1.29 2.61 21.66
C GLN A 20 -0.04 2.86 20.81
N ILE A 21 0.59 1.81 20.25
CA ILE A 21 1.74 2.00 19.38
C ILE A 21 1.39 2.95 18.21
N SER A 22 2.25 3.93 17.95
CA SER A 22 2.18 4.73 16.73
C SER A 22 2.90 4.03 15.58
N SER A 23 2.45 4.22 14.33
CA SER A 23 3.16 3.73 13.15
C SER A 23 4.60 4.27 13.10
N ARG A 24 4.85 5.44 13.68
CA ARG A 24 6.18 6.05 13.79
C ARG A 24 7.21 5.17 14.52
N ALA A 25 6.75 4.22 15.36
CA ALA A 25 7.63 3.30 16.07
C ALA A 25 8.39 2.37 15.12
N TYR A 26 7.77 1.95 14.02
CA TYR A 26 8.33 1.00 13.07
C TYR A 26 8.58 1.59 11.67
N GLU A 27 8.05 2.79 11.36
CA GLU A 27 8.29 3.45 10.08
C GLU A 27 9.80 3.60 9.81
N HIS A 28 10.22 3.12 8.65
CA HIS A 28 11.61 3.25 8.21
C HIS A 28 11.92 4.73 7.87
N PRO A 29 13.09 5.27 8.27
CA PRO A 29 13.44 6.67 7.98
C PRO A 29 13.34 7.03 6.49
N ALA A 30 13.73 6.10 5.60
CA ALA A 30 13.66 6.29 4.15
C ALA A 30 12.22 6.40 3.63
N ASP A 31 11.25 5.68 4.22
CA ASP A 31 9.83 5.77 3.89
C ASP A 31 9.29 7.16 4.26
N ARG A 32 9.49 7.61 5.50
CA ARG A 32 9.09 8.95 5.96
C ARG A 32 9.68 10.07 5.10
N ALA A 33 10.97 9.95 4.77
CA ALA A 33 11.65 10.92 3.92
C ALA A 33 11.05 10.98 2.52
N ALA A 34 10.83 9.81 1.89
CA ALA A 34 10.26 9.72 0.55
C ALA A 34 8.81 10.23 0.49
N LEU A 35 7.98 9.89 1.49
CA LEU A 35 6.60 10.37 1.58
C LEU A 35 6.55 11.90 1.77
N THR A 36 7.43 12.45 2.61
CA THR A 36 7.55 13.90 2.81
C THR A 36 7.95 14.60 1.51
N ALA A 37 8.89 14.02 0.75
CA ALA A 37 9.30 14.54 -0.55
C ALA A 37 8.15 14.51 -1.58
N LEU A 38 7.39 13.41 -1.65
CA LEU A 38 6.20 13.30 -2.51
C LEU A 38 5.14 14.37 -2.20
N ARG A 39 4.85 14.59 -0.92
CA ARG A 39 3.87 15.62 -0.48
C ARG A 39 4.32 17.04 -0.81
N LYS A 40 5.61 17.30 -0.93
CA LYS A 40 6.15 18.59 -1.36
C LYS A 40 6.01 18.85 -2.87
N LEU A 41 5.64 17.83 -3.68
CA LEU A 41 5.40 18.02 -5.10
C LEU A 41 4.17 18.90 -5.33
N ASN A 42 4.33 19.97 -6.12
CA ASN A 42 3.24 20.88 -6.43
C ASN A 42 2.08 20.14 -7.11
N GLY A 43 0.87 20.31 -6.58
CA GLY A 43 -0.34 19.67 -7.11
C GLY A 43 -0.58 18.22 -6.65
N PHE A 44 0.31 17.61 -5.90
CA PHE A 44 0.15 16.24 -5.39
C PHE A 44 -1.10 16.09 -4.52
N ASP A 45 -1.30 16.99 -3.55
CA ASP A 45 -2.49 16.98 -2.68
C ASP A 45 -3.79 17.23 -3.44
N LEU A 46 -3.76 18.07 -4.49
CA LEU A 46 -4.93 18.30 -5.35
C LEU A 46 -5.27 17.03 -6.14
N LEU A 47 -4.25 16.35 -6.69
CA LEU A 47 -4.42 15.08 -7.39
C LEU A 47 -4.98 14.01 -6.45
N LEU A 48 -4.42 13.90 -5.25
CA LEU A 48 -4.89 12.95 -4.23
C LEU A 48 -6.38 13.17 -3.89
N ARG A 49 -6.78 14.42 -3.63
CA ARG A 49 -8.20 14.77 -3.37
C ARG A 49 -9.12 14.44 -4.55
N LYS A 50 -8.69 14.78 -5.78
CA LYS A 50 -9.50 14.50 -6.98
C LYS A 50 -9.63 13.00 -7.24
N LEU A 51 -8.56 12.21 -7.09
CA LEU A 51 -8.61 10.76 -7.23
C LEU A 51 -9.46 10.12 -6.13
N SER A 52 -9.33 10.56 -4.88
CA SER A 52 -10.14 10.07 -3.76
C SER A 52 -11.64 10.29 -4.01
N GLY A 53 -12.02 11.44 -4.56
CA GLY A 53 -13.42 11.72 -4.93
C GLY A 53 -13.96 10.83 -6.06
N LEU A 54 -13.10 10.45 -7.03
CA LEU A 54 -13.50 9.62 -8.17
C LEU A 54 -13.57 8.13 -7.84
N ILE A 55 -12.65 7.63 -7.03
CA ILE A 55 -12.48 6.19 -6.79
C ILE A 55 -13.46 5.67 -5.74
N GLY A 56 -13.71 6.42 -4.67
CA GLY A 56 -14.62 6.07 -3.57
C GLY A 56 -14.38 4.68 -2.95
N GLY A 57 -14.02 4.60 -1.67
CA GLY A 57 -13.73 3.33 -0.99
C GLY A 57 -14.88 2.30 -1.07
N ARG A 58 -16.13 2.78 -1.18
CA ARG A 58 -17.32 1.94 -1.37
C ARG A 58 -17.24 1.11 -2.67
N ARG A 59 -16.75 1.69 -3.77
CA ARG A 59 -16.66 0.98 -5.07
C ARG A 59 -15.65 -0.16 -5.01
N ILE A 60 -14.48 0.08 -4.40
CA ILE A 60 -13.46 -0.96 -4.19
C ILE A 60 -14.05 -2.09 -3.36
N ARG A 61 -14.74 -1.78 -2.26
CA ARG A 61 -15.37 -2.77 -1.40
C ARG A 61 -16.42 -3.62 -2.16
N LEU A 62 -17.25 -3.00 -2.99
CA LEU A 62 -18.25 -3.72 -3.79
C LEU A 62 -17.60 -4.67 -4.81
N LEU A 63 -16.50 -4.27 -5.42
CA LEU A 63 -15.73 -5.13 -6.32
C LEU A 63 -15.14 -6.34 -5.59
N LEU A 64 -14.62 -6.16 -4.37
CA LEU A 64 -14.12 -7.25 -3.55
C LEU A 64 -15.25 -8.18 -3.11
N LEU A 65 -16.39 -7.65 -2.69
CA LEU A 65 -17.57 -8.46 -2.32
C LEU A 65 -18.10 -9.31 -3.48
N ALA A 66 -17.91 -8.86 -4.72
CA ALA A 66 -18.35 -9.59 -5.90
C ALA A 66 -17.35 -10.66 -6.38
N ASN A 67 -16.02 -10.45 -6.12
CA ASN A 67 -14.96 -11.25 -6.75
C ASN A 67 -14.03 -11.95 -5.74
N ALA A 68 -14.25 -11.80 -4.45
CA ALA A 68 -13.44 -12.40 -3.38
C ALA A 68 -14.33 -12.85 -2.23
N VAL A 69 -13.82 -13.72 -1.37
CA VAL A 69 -14.50 -14.16 -0.16
C VAL A 69 -14.11 -13.26 1.00
N GLN A 70 -15.09 -12.64 1.64
CA GLN A 70 -14.85 -11.86 2.85
C GLN A 70 -14.53 -12.82 4.02
N VAL A 71 -13.39 -12.60 4.66
CA VAL A 71 -12.95 -13.36 5.84
C VAL A 71 -13.78 -12.94 7.06
N SER A 72 -14.23 -13.92 7.82
CA SER A 72 -15.03 -13.75 9.04
C SER A 72 -15.00 -15.04 9.84
N GLU A 73 -15.55 -15.05 11.06
CA GLU A 73 -15.72 -16.26 11.85
C GLU A 73 -16.44 -17.42 11.12
N ARG A 74 -17.27 -17.09 10.11
CA ARG A 74 -18.01 -18.07 9.29
C ARG A 74 -17.27 -18.48 8.01
N GLN A 75 -16.31 -17.68 7.56
CA GLN A 75 -15.56 -17.89 6.32
C GLN A 75 -14.08 -17.67 6.57
N PHE A 76 -13.26 -18.69 6.37
CA PHE A 76 -11.83 -18.66 6.72
C PHE A 76 -11.57 -18.33 8.21
N PRO A 77 -12.19 -19.03 9.19
CA PRO A 77 -12.10 -18.68 10.62
C PRO A 77 -10.65 -18.64 11.13
N ARG A 78 -9.75 -19.46 10.57
CA ARG A 78 -8.33 -19.42 10.91
C ARG A 78 -7.69 -18.07 10.55
N LEU A 79 -7.97 -17.56 9.36
CA LEU A 79 -7.44 -16.26 8.92
C LEU A 79 -8.10 -15.11 9.69
N ASP A 80 -9.37 -15.26 10.06
CA ASP A 80 -10.09 -14.29 10.88
C ASP A 80 -9.46 -14.15 12.27
N ALA A 81 -9.16 -15.28 12.92
CA ALA A 81 -8.48 -15.31 14.20
C ALA A 81 -7.07 -14.73 14.14
N LEU A 82 -6.33 -15.04 13.06
CA LEU A 82 -4.99 -14.53 12.82
C LEU A 82 -4.98 -12.99 12.65
N LEU A 83 -5.91 -12.44 11.88
CA LEU A 83 -6.06 -10.98 11.74
C LEU A 83 -6.45 -10.34 13.08
N THR A 84 -7.37 -10.95 13.82
CA THR A 84 -7.81 -10.43 15.12
C THR A 84 -6.64 -10.33 16.09
N ASP A 85 -5.87 -11.40 16.25
CA ASP A 85 -4.68 -11.40 17.09
C ASP A 85 -3.63 -10.37 16.62
N ALA A 86 -3.40 -10.27 15.32
CA ALA A 86 -2.48 -9.28 14.75
C ALA A 86 -2.92 -7.83 15.04
N CYS A 87 -4.22 -7.53 14.96
CA CYS A 87 -4.78 -6.24 15.34
C CYS A 87 -4.61 -5.97 16.84
N GLU A 88 -4.79 -6.98 17.70
CA GLU A 88 -4.58 -6.85 19.14
C GLU A 88 -3.11 -6.64 19.50
N VAL A 89 -2.17 -7.29 18.80
CA VAL A 89 -0.74 -7.08 19.01
C VAL A 89 -0.34 -5.63 18.74
N LEU A 90 -0.83 -5.03 17.66
CA LEU A 90 -0.55 -3.63 17.30
C LEU A 90 -1.54 -2.64 17.94
N ASP A 91 -2.50 -3.13 18.74
CA ASP A 91 -3.55 -2.31 19.35
C ASP A 91 -4.21 -1.37 18.33
N LEU A 92 -4.64 -1.93 17.18
CA LEU A 92 -5.24 -1.13 16.12
C LEU A 92 -6.63 -0.63 16.52
N PRO A 93 -6.95 0.67 16.31
CA PRO A 93 -8.24 1.24 16.67
C PRO A 93 -9.39 0.68 15.81
N ASP A 94 -9.11 0.39 14.55
CA ASP A 94 -10.07 -0.09 13.57
C ASP A 94 -9.53 -1.34 12.88
N ARG A 95 -10.35 -2.39 12.83
CA ARG A 95 -10.04 -3.61 12.09
C ARG A 95 -10.29 -3.38 10.60
N PRO A 96 -9.31 -3.61 9.69
CA PRO A 96 -9.53 -3.50 8.27
C PRO A 96 -10.47 -4.60 7.74
N GLY A 97 -11.11 -4.36 6.60
CA GLY A 97 -11.77 -5.41 5.85
C GLY A 97 -10.75 -6.46 5.41
N PHE A 98 -11.15 -7.75 5.39
CA PHE A 98 -10.24 -8.83 5.05
C PHE A 98 -10.88 -9.76 4.03
N PHE A 99 -10.15 -10.10 2.95
CA PHE A 99 -10.66 -10.85 1.81
C PHE A 99 -9.63 -11.88 1.33
N VAL A 100 -10.13 -12.99 0.80
CA VAL A 100 -9.33 -13.97 0.05
C VAL A 100 -9.82 -14.00 -1.38
N GLN A 101 -8.92 -13.77 -2.33
CA GLN A 101 -9.18 -13.80 -3.76
C GLN A 101 -8.58 -15.07 -4.38
N GLN A 102 -9.38 -15.79 -5.19
CA GLN A 102 -8.91 -16.96 -5.87
C GLN A 102 -8.01 -16.58 -7.05
N THR A 103 -6.72 -16.90 -6.92
CA THR A 103 -5.72 -16.83 -7.98
C THR A 103 -4.47 -17.60 -7.55
N PRO A 104 -3.76 -18.30 -8.45
CA PRO A 104 -2.50 -18.97 -8.12
C PRO A 104 -1.33 -18.00 -7.93
N VAL A 105 -1.50 -16.73 -8.28
CA VAL A 105 -0.47 -15.69 -8.05
C VAL A 105 -0.26 -15.51 -6.56
N VAL A 106 0.98 -15.63 -6.10
CA VAL A 106 1.36 -15.42 -4.70
C VAL A 106 1.39 -13.92 -4.42
N ASN A 107 0.38 -13.41 -3.72
CA ASN A 107 0.28 -11.98 -3.45
C ASN A 107 -0.55 -11.66 -2.20
N ALA A 108 -0.21 -10.55 -1.56
CA ALA A 108 -1.04 -9.85 -0.58
C ALA A 108 -1.13 -8.37 -0.97
N MET A 109 -2.19 -7.70 -0.57
CA MET A 109 -2.30 -6.26 -0.81
C MET A 109 -3.23 -5.57 0.17
N THR A 110 -2.86 -4.37 0.56
CA THR A 110 -3.74 -3.44 1.28
C THR A 110 -4.15 -2.31 0.35
N ILE A 111 -5.45 -2.15 0.13
CA ILE A 111 -6.05 -1.14 -0.74
C ILE A 111 -7.19 -0.43 -0.01
N GLY A 112 -7.49 0.78 -0.44
CA GLY A 112 -8.59 1.59 0.11
C GLY A 112 -8.16 3.02 0.35
N LEU A 113 -9.14 3.93 0.42
CA LEU A 113 -8.90 5.36 0.62
C LEU A 113 -9.32 5.78 2.03
N ASP A 114 -10.55 5.46 2.42
CA ASP A 114 -11.10 5.82 3.74
C ASP A 114 -10.99 4.69 4.75
N LYS A 115 -11.23 3.46 4.27
CA LYS A 115 -11.14 2.22 5.06
C LYS A 115 -10.26 1.23 4.34
N PRO A 116 -9.09 0.90 4.88
CA PRO A 116 -8.20 -0.06 4.27
C PRO A 116 -8.82 -1.47 4.27
N MET A 117 -8.54 -2.22 3.22
CA MET A 117 -8.95 -3.60 3.04
C MET A 117 -7.73 -4.41 2.67
N VAL A 118 -7.50 -5.47 3.42
CA VAL A 118 -6.43 -6.45 3.16
C VAL A 118 -7.01 -7.55 2.27
N VAL A 119 -6.28 -7.91 1.23
CA VAL A 119 -6.63 -8.98 0.30
C VAL A 119 -5.46 -9.95 0.23
N LEU A 120 -5.69 -11.22 0.54
CA LEU A 120 -4.75 -12.30 0.30
C LEU A 120 -5.21 -13.12 -0.91
N THR A 121 -4.25 -13.65 -1.65
CA THR A 121 -4.55 -14.61 -2.72
C THR A 121 -4.50 -16.04 -2.20
N THR A 122 -5.25 -16.95 -2.84
CA THR A 122 -5.18 -18.38 -2.49
C THR A 122 -3.77 -18.93 -2.67
N GLY A 123 -3.04 -18.51 -3.71
CA GLY A 123 -1.66 -18.93 -3.92
C GLY A 123 -0.72 -18.57 -2.75
N LEU A 124 -0.93 -17.40 -2.11
CA LEU A 124 -0.17 -17.02 -0.92
C LEU A 124 -0.57 -17.87 0.30
N VAL A 125 -1.87 -18.04 0.53
CA VAL A 125 -2.42 -18.81 1.68
C VAL A 125 -2.00 -20.28 1.62
N GLU A 126 -1.82 -20.84 0.42
CA GLU A 126 -1.38 -22.21 0.20
C GLU A 126 0.16 -22.37 0.34
N LEU A 127 0.93 -21.31 0.01
CA LEU A 127 2.39 -21.33 0.06
C LEU A 127 2.93 -21.23 1.47
N LEU A 128 2.32 -20.38 2.31
CA LEU A 128 2.84 -19.97 3.59
C LEU A 128 2.24 -20.78 4.75
N ASP A 129 3.06 -21.09 5.75
CA ASP A 129 2.58 -21.61 7.04
C ASP A 129 1.93 -20.52 7.89
N GLU A 130 1.44 -20.87 9.08
CA GLU A 130 0.68 -19.95 9.92
C GLU A 130 1.54 -18.79 10.45
N GLU A 131 2.80 -19.04 10.82
CA GLU A 131 3.69 -17.99 11.33
C GLU A 131 4.18 -17.07 10.21
N GLU A 132 4.41 -17.62 9.03
CA GLU A 132 4.73 -16.85 7.83
C GLU A 132 3.54 -16.00 7.37
N LEU A 133 2.30 -16.55 7.40
CA LEU A 133 1.07 -15.79 7.14
C LEU A 133 0.86 -14.69 8.18
N ARG A 134 1.20 -14.94 9.44
CA ARG A 134 1.14 -13.94 10.51
C ARG A 134 2.06 -12.76 10.20
N PHE A 135 3.28 -13.03 9.78
CA PHE A 135 4.20 -11.99 9.34
C PHE A 135 3.61 -11.16 8.18
N VAL A 136 3.06 -11.83 7.16
CA VAL A 136 2.47 -11.15 6.00
C VAL A 136 1.22 -10.37 6.37
N VAL A 137 0.34 -10.90 7.22
CA VAL A 137 -0.84 -10.15 7.71
C VAL A 137 -0.39 -8.92 8.51
N GLY A 138 0.62 -9.06 9.38
CA GLY A 138 1.21 -7.94 10.10
C GLY A 138 1.82 -6.89 9.17
N HIS A 139 2.47 -7.32 8.08
CA HIS A 139 2.97 -6.45 7.02
C HIS A 139 1.84 -5.64 6.36
N GLU A 140 0.75 -6.29 5.98
CA GLU A 140 -0.40 -5.61 5.37
C GLU A 140 -1.10 -4.66 6.37
N LEU A 141 -1.15 -5.02 7.67
CA LEU A 141 -1.60 -4.10 8.71
C LEU A 141 -0.66 -2.89 8.87
N GLY A 142 0.65 -3.09 8.68
CA GLY A 142 1.63 -2.00 8.61
C GLY A 142 1.27 -0.99 7.52
N HIS A 143 0.96 -1.45 6.30
CA HIS A 143 0.48 -0.58 5.22
C HIS A 143 -0.84 0.12 5.57
N ALA A 144 -1.78 -0.59 6.18
CA ALA A 144 -3.07 -0.01 6.58
C ALA A 144 -2.88 1.11 7.62
N PHE A 145 -2.08 0.85 8.63
CA PHE A 145 -1.91 1.72 9.79
C PHE A 145 -0.99 2.94 9.51
N SER A 146 0.01 2.79 8.65
CA SER A 146 0.86 3.91 8.18
C SER A 146 0.19 4.75 7.07
N GLY A 147 -1.04 4.42 6.65
CA GLY A 147 -1.76 5.15 5.61
C GLY A 147 -1.24 4.91 4.19
N HIS A 148 -0.40 3.90 3.97
CA HIS A 148 0.16 3.57 2.68
C HIS A 148 -0.89 3.12 1.65
N ALA A 149 -2.01 2.55 2.12
CA ALA A 149 -3.13 2.07 1.29
C ALA A 149 -3.65 3.15 0.31
N VAL A 150 -3.70 4.40 0.74
CA VAL A 150 -4.16 5.54 -0.07
C VAL A 150 -3.26 5.75 -1.28
N TYR A 151 -1.95 5.81 -1.06
CA TYR A 151 -0.94 6.06 -2.11
C TYR A 151 -0.79 4.86 -3.04
N ARG A 152 -0.88 3.64 -2.50
CA ARG A 152 -0.91 2.40 -3.30
C ARG A 152 -2.13 2.37 -4.21
N THR A 153 -3.31 2.69 -3.69
CA THR A 153 -4.54 2.77 -4.47
C THR A 153 -4.41 3.82 -5.57
N MET A 154 -3.84 4.98 -5.26
CA MET A 154 -3.55 6.02 -6.23
C MET A 154 -2.58 5.53 -7.33
N LEU A 155 -1.50 4.84 -6.96
CA LEU A 155 -0.54 4.27 -7.90
C LEU A 155 -1.21 3.30 -8.87
N ILE A 156 -2.00 2.34 -8.37
CA ILE A 156 -2.75 1.38 -9.20
C ILE A 156 -3.65 2.11 -10.21
N TRP A 157 -4.35 3.16 -9.77
CA TRP A 157 -5.21 3.94 -10.66
C TRP A 157 -4.43 4.74 -11.69
N LEU A 158 -3.32 5.36 -11.31
CA LEU A 158 -2.46 6.09 -12.26
C LEU A 158 -1.88 5.16 -13.33
N MET A 159 -1.46 3.95 -12.96
CA MET A 159 -0.98 2.95 -13.91
C MET A 159 -2.08 2.56 -14.90
N ASN A 160 -3.31 2.35 -14.45
CA ASN A 160 -4.45 2.02 -15.32
C ASN A 160 -4.92 3.22 -16.18
N LEU A 161 -4.72 4.46 -15.73
CA LEU A 161 -5.12 5.67 -16.45
C LEU A 161 -4.05 6.20 -17.37
N SER A 162 -2.81 5.72 -17.29
CA SER A 162 -1.68 6.23 -18.10
C SER A 162 -1.97 6.24 -19.59
N GLY A 163 -2.62 5.19 -20.12
CA GLY A 163 -3.09 5.14 -21.51
C GLY A 163 -4.19 6.13 -21.85
N ALA A 164 -5.06 6.48 -20.89
CA ALA A 164 -6.20 7.37 -21.13
C ALA A 164 -5.81 8.85 -21.23
N VAL A 165 -4.61 9.23 -20.79
CA VAL A 165 -4.10 10.61 -20.81
C VAL A 165 -2.89 10.78 -21.73
N ALA A 166 -2.51 9.74 -22.47
CA ALA A 166 -1.39 9.76 -23.41
C ALA A 166 -1.54 10.80 -24.52
N TRP A 167 -2.77 11.23 -24.82
CA TRP A 167 -3.08 12.24 -25.84
C TRP A 167 -2.88 13.69 -25.38
N LEU A 168 -2.67 13.92 -24.06
CA LEU A 168 -2.44 15.27 -23.54
C LEU A 168 -0.97 15.68 -23.77
N PRO A 169 -0.69 16.87 -24.35
CA PRO A 169 0.66 17.37 -24.49
C PRO A 169 1.37 17.44 -23.11
N GLY A 170 2.47 16.73 -22.96
CA GLY A 170 3.21 16.64 -21.68
C GLY A 170 2.53 15.79 -20.58
N GLY A 171 1.27 15.35 -20.77
CA GLY A 171 0.53 14.59 -19.76
C GLY A 171 1.14 13.22 -19.47
N GLN A 172 1.62 12.55 -20.52
CA GLN A 172 2.24 11.23 -20.38
C GLN A 172 3.55 11.29 -19.57
N LEU A 173 4.41 12.26 -19.84
CA LEU A 173 5.68 12.41 -19.11
C LEU A 173 5.45 12.72 -17.62
N GLY A 174 4.49 13.59 -17.32
CA GLY A 174 4.16 13.95 -15.94
C GLY A 174 3.59 12.80 -15.15
N ILE A 175 2.71 11.99 -15.76
CA ILE A 175 2.17 10.79 -15.09
C ILE A 175 3.25 9.74 -14.89
N GLN A 176 4.11 9.51 -15.88
CA GLN A 176 5.21 8.55 -15.73
C GLN A 176 6.18 8.96 -14.63
N ALA A 177 6.53 10.24 -14.52
CA ALA A 177 7.37 10.73 -13.43
C ALA A 177 6.72 10.54 -12.06
N LEU A 178 5.41 10.80 -11.94
CA LEU A 178 4.67 10.59 -10.70
C LEU A 178 4.57 9.09 -10.34
N ILE A 179 4.26 8.23 -11.31
CA ILE A 179 4.26 6.77 -11.11
C ILE A 179 5.62 6.30 -10.62
N THR A 180 6.70 6.78 -11.24
CA THR A 180 8.06 6.45 -10.84
C THR A 180 8.37 6.88 -9.41
N ALA A 181 8.00 8.11 -9.04
CA ALA A 181 8.21 8.61 -7.68
C ALA A 181 7.39 7.83 -6.64
N LEU A 182 6.15 7.43 -6.99
CA LEU A 182 5.31 6.60 -6.13
C LEU A 182 5.86 5.17 -6.00
N LEU A 183 6.39 4.57 -7.07
CA LEU A 183 7.02 3.25 -7.02
C LEU A 183 8.28 3.27 -6.15
N GLU A 184 9.10 4.33 -6.27
CA GLU A 184 10.28 4.50 -5.43
C GLU A 184 9.93 4.68 -3.94
N TRP A 185 8.92 5.49 -3.65
CA TRP A 185 8.40 5.59 -2.29
C TRP A 185 7.85 4.25 -1.80
N PHE A 186 7.07 3.55 -2.62
CA PHE A 186 6.44 2.28 -2.24
C PHE A 186 7.46 1.23 -1.82
N ARG A 187 8.61 1.12 -2.53
CA ARG A 187 9.71 0.23 -2.12
C ARG A 187 10.23 0.51 -0.71
N LYS A 188 10.20 1.77 -0.28
CA LYS A 188 10.62 2.16 1.07
C LYS A 188 9.54 1.92 2.10
N ALA A 189 8.28 2.05 1.71
CA ALA A 189 7.12 1.70 2.53
C ALA A 189 7.05 0.20 2.85
N GLU A 190 7.58 -0.68 1.97
CA GLU A 190 7.73 -2.11 2.23
C GLU A 190 8.59 -2.37 3.48
N LEU A 191 9.68 -1.60 3.67
CA LEU A 191 10.56 -1.75 4.84
C LEU A 191 9.85 -1.42 6.15
N SER A 192 9.00 -0.39 6.16
CA SER A 192 8.15 -0.05 7.30
C SER A 192 7.17 -1.17 7.61
N SER A 193 6.52 -1.68 6.58
CA SER A 193 5.51 -2.74 6.71
C SER A 193 6.11 -4.06 7.16
N ASP A 194 7.34 -4.40 6.73
CA ASP A 194 8.07 -5.57 7.22
C ASP A 194 8.36 -5.49 8.72
N ARG A 195 8.73 -4.30 9.22
CA ARG A 195 8.93 -4.08 10.65
C ARG A 195 7.63 -4.29 11.43
N ALA A 196 6.49 -3.81 10.92
CA ALA A 196 5.18 -4.09 11.50
C ALA A 196 4.87 -5.60 11.47
N GLY A 197 5.17 -6.29 10.36
CA GLY A 197 5.06 -7.73 10.23
C GLY A 197 5.87 -8.49 11.29
N LEU A 198 7.11 -8.06 11.51
CA LEU A 198 7.97 -8.67 12.54
C LEU A 198 7.49 -8.38 13.96
N LEU A 199 6.91 -7.19 14.23
CA LEU A 199 6.29 -6.90 15.53
C LEU A 199 5.07 -7.79 15.79
N VAL A 200 4.29 -8.10 14.77
CA VAL A 200 3.13 -9.02 14.87
C VAL A 200 3.58 -10.46 15.03
N GLY A 201 4.51 -10.93 14.22
CA GLY A 201 5.00 -12.30 14.23
C GLY A 201 5.89 -12.60 15.43
N GLN A 202 6.77 -11.66 15.80
CA GLN A 202 7.82 -11.80 16.81
C GLN A 202 8.71 -13.04 16.58
N ASP A 203 8.87 -13.39 15.31
CA ASP A 203 9.65 -14.53 14.82
C ASP A 203 10.41 -14.12 13.56
N LEU A 204 11.73 -13.85 13.71
CA LEU A 204 12.59 -13.48 12.58
C LEU A 204 12.75 -14.64 11.59
N ASP A 205 12.84 -15.87 12.09
CA ASP A 205 13.04 -17.04 11.22
C ASP A 205 11.81 -17.25 10.33
N ALA A 206 10.60 -17.08 10.85
CA ALA A 206 9.38 -17.12 10.06
C ALA A 206 9.33 -15.97 9.03
N ALA A 207 9.73 -14.75 9.42
CA ALA A 207 9.79 -13.62 8.51
C ALA A 207 10.79 -13.85 7.35
N VAL A 208 11.99 -14.37 7.65
CA VAL A 208 13.00 -14.70 6.64
C VAL A 208 12.51 -15.84 5.73
N ARG A 209 11.92 -16.91 6.30
CA ARG A 209 11.36 -18.00 5.49
C ARG A 209 10.23 -17.51 4.58
N ALA A 210 9.35 -16.61 5.06
CA ALA A 210 8.33 -16.00 4.22
C ALA A 210 8.95 -15.28 3.02
N GLN A 211 9.99 -14.46 3.25
CA GLN A 211 10.70 -13.77 2.18
C GLN A 211 11.38 -14.75 1.20
N MET A 212 11.98 -15.83 1.71
CA MET A 212 12.57 -16.88 0.88
C MET A 212 11.53 -17.58 0.00
N LYS A 213 10.34 -17.92 0.55
CA LYS A 213 9.24 -18.52 -0.21
C LYS A 213 8.66 -17.55 -1.23
N LEU A 214 8.54 -16.26 -0.90
CA LEU A 214 8.11 -15.23 -1.85
C LEU A 214 9.09 -15.06 -3.03
N ALA A 215 10.40 -15.29 -2.80
CA ALA A 215 11.42 -15.22 -3.84
C ALA A 215 11.55 -16.51 -4.65
N GLY A 216 11.56 -17.68 -3.99
CA GLY A 216 11.96 -18.96 -4.57
C GLY A 216 10.89 -20.06 -4.54
N GLY A 217 9.69 -19.78 -4.00
CA GLY A 217 8.61 -20.75 -3.95
C GLY A 217 8.68 -21.73 -2.77
N ALA A 218 7.96 -22.86 -2.88
CA ALA A 218 7.70 -23.76 -1.76
C ALA A 218 8.92 -24.59 -1.28
N HIS A 219 9.97 -24.70 -2.08
CA HIS A 219 11.11 -25.57 -1.77
C HIS A 219 12.12 -24.96 -0.80
N VAL A 220 11.63 -24.34 0.27
CA VAL A 220 12.47 -23.63 1.25
C VAL A 220 13.53 -24.53 1.91
N HIS A 221 13.30 -25.85 1.98
CA HIS A 221 14.26 -26.82 2.51
C HIS A 221 15.53 -26.99 1.63
N GLU A 222 15.49 -26.54 0.38
CA GLU A 222 16.64 -26.47 -0.53
C GLU A 222 17.36 -25.11 -0.46
N MET A 223 16.83 -24.15 0.30
CA MET A 223 17.36 -22.79 0.42
C MET A 223 18.11 -22.61 1.74
N ASN A 224 19.16 -21.81 1.71
CA ASN A 224 19.94 -21.46 2.89
C ASN A 224 19.70 -20.01 3.29
N PRO A 225 19.20 -19.71 4.52
CA PRO A 225 18.94 -18.34 4.94
C PRO A 225 20.15 -17.42 4.92
N MET A 226 21.34 -17.93 5.30
CA MET A 226 22.56 -17.13 5.28
C MET A 226 22.98 -16.77 3.85
N ALA A 227 22.93 -17.74 2.92
CA ALA A 227 23.21 -17.49 1.51
C ALA A 227 22.20 -16.50 0.90
N PHE A 228 20.94 -16.54 1.35
CA PHE A 228 19.91 -15.58 0.93
C PHE A 228 20.21 -14.16 1.40
N LEU A 229 20.74 -14.00 2.62
CA LEU A 229 21.18 -12.70 3.14
C LEU A 229 22.50 -12.24 2.48
N ASP A 230 23.42 -13.16 2.15
CA ASP A 230 24.65 -12.83 1.43
C ASP A 230 24.36 -12.35 0.01
N GLN A 231 23.38 -12.96 -0.68
CA GLN A 231 22.87 -12.49 -1.97
C GLN A 231 22.35 -11.05 -1.88
N ALA A 232 21.70 -10.68 -0.78
CA ALA A 232 21.25 -9.29 -0.58
C ALA A 232 22.42 -8.32 -0.41
N ARG A 233 23.46 -8.72 0.33
CA ARG A 233 24.70 -7.91 0.50
C ARG A 233 25.43 -7.73 -0.82
N GLU A 234 25.52 -8.77 -1.64
CA GLU A 234 26.10 -8.71 -3.00
C GLU A 234 25.29 -7.73 -3.87
N TYR A 235 23.95 -7.82 -3.84
CA TYR A 235 23.08 -6.89 -4.56
C TYR A 235 23.30 -5.43 -4.17
N GLU A 236 23.48 -5.13 -2.89
CA GLU A 236 23.73 -3.78 -2.40
C GLU A 236 25.13 -3.27 -2.80
N SER A 237 26.14 -4.14 -2.81
CA SER A 237 27.52 -3.78 -3.17
C SER A 237 27.71 -3.55 -4.66
N GLY A 238 26.87 -4.12 -5.52
CA GLY A 238 26.95 -4.07 -6.98
C GLY A 238 26.38 -2.79 -7.61
N GLY A 239 26.37 -1.64 -6.91
CA GLY A 239 25.68 -0.41 -7.32
C GLY A 239 26.37 0.42 -8.40
N ASP A 240 26.13 0.14 -9.69
CA ASP A 240 26.37 1.11 -10.77
C ASP A 240 25.03 1.75 -11.20
N ILE A 241 25.08 3.02 -11.69
CA ILE A 241 23.90 3.84 -12.03
C ILE A 241 23.05 3.18 -13.13
N GLY A 242 23.68 2.46 -14.07
CA GLY A 242 23.00 1.71 -15.11
C GLY A 242 22.11 0.58 -14.55
N ASP A 243 22.51 -0.03 -13.46
CA ASP A 243 21.78 -1.09 -12.77
C ASP A 243 20.51 -0.59 -12.12
N SER A 244 20.46 0.67 -11.64
CA SER A 244 19.29 1.22 -10.95
C SER A 244 18.06 1.32 -11.85
N ILE A 245 18.25 1.65 -13.15
CA ILE A 245 17.15 1.70 -14.12
C ILE A 245 16.66 0.30 -14.45
N LEU A 246 17.60 -0.63 -14.70
CA LEU A 246 17.27 -2.04 -14.96
C LEU A 246 16.57 -2.66 -13.75
N LYS A 247 17.07 -2.42 -12.55
CA LYS A 247 16.45 -2.85 -11.27
C LYS A 247 15.01 -2.33 -11.16
N LEU A 248 14.76 -1.07 -11.51
CA LEU A 248 13.42 -0.50 -11.50
C LEU A 248 12.52 -1.16 -12.56
N MET A 249 13.00 -1.34 -13.77
CA MET A 249 12.21 -1.95 -14.86
C MET A 249 11.84 -3.40 -14.55
N LEU A 250 12.76 -4.18 -13.98
CA LEU A 250 12.53 -5.58 -13.61
C LEU A 250 11.57 -5.75 -12.42
N THR A 251 11.34 -4.69 -11.63
CA THR A 251 10.48 -4.74 -10.45
C THR A 251 9.13 -4.03 -10.62
N MET A 252 8.88 -3.44 -11.79
CA MET A 252 7.59 -2.73 -12.04
C MET A 252 6.38 -3.66 -11.97
N ASP A 253 6.55 -4.94 -12.30
CA ASP A 253 5.48 -5.93 -12.28
C ASP A 253 5.37 -6.68 -10.93
N THR A 254 6.29 -6.44 -9.99
CA THR A 254 6.27 -7.09 -8.69
C THR A 254 5.63 -6.21 -7.64
N THR A 255 4.67 -6.76 -6.91
CA THR A 255 3.94 -6.03 -5.85
C THR A 255 4.77 -5.85 -4.59
N HIS A 256 5.70 -6.78 -4.31
CA HIS A 256 6.58 -6.79 -3.14
C HIS A 256 8.02 -7.10 -3.57
N PRO A 257 8.74 -6.10 -4.11
CA PRO A 257 10.08 -6.30 -4.66
C PRO A 257 11.14 -6.58 -3.58
N PHE A 258 12.24 -7.18 -4.02
CA PHE A 258 13.47 -7.36 -3.24
C PHE A 258 13.34 -8.17 -1.93
N PRO A 259 12.76 -9.39 -1.93
CA PRO A 259 12.60 -10.18 -0.71
C PRO A 259 13.91 -10.39 0.06
N SER A 260 15.04 -10.62 -0.61
CA SER A 260 16.35 -10.81 0.03
C SER A 260 16.83 -9.54 0.75
N VAL A 261 16.70 -8.37 0.13
CA VAL A 261 17.06 -7.08 0.74
C VAL A 261 16.16 -6.79 1.93
N ARG A 262 14.86 -7.06 1.82
CA ARG A 262 13.90 -6.88 2.91
C ARG A 262 14.23 -7.76 4.12
N ALA A 263 14.60 -9.03 3.88
CA ALA A 263 15.07 -9.94 4.94
C ALA A 263 16.33 -9.40 5.63
N LEU A 264 17.29 -8.87 4.85
CA LEU A 264 18.52 -8.28 5.38
C LEU A 264 18.22 -7.03 6.22
N GLU A 265 17.34 -6.15 5.76
CA GLU A 265 16.92 -4.95 6.50
C GLU A 265 16.21 -5.26 7.83
N LEU A 266 15.39 -6.33 7.89
CA LEU A 266 14.82 -6.81 9.15
C LEU A 266 15.90 -7.29 10.12
N THR A 267 16.89 -8.03 9.62
CA THR A 267 18.01 -8.50 10.43
C THR A 267 18.79 -7.32 11.02
N ARG A 268 19.12 -6.33 10.20
CA ARG A 268 19.79 -5.09 10.62
C ARG A 268 19.00 -4.31 11.67
N TRP A 269 17.68 -4.24 11.52
CA TRP A 269 16.82 -3.55 12.47
C TRP A 269 16.86 -4.16 13.87
N ILE A 270 16.98 -5.50 13.95
CA ILE A 270 17.18 -6.23 15.21
C ILE A 270 18.59 -5.97 15.75
N GLU A 271 19.62 -6.10 14.90
CA GLU A 271 21.03 -5.91 15.26
C GLU A 271 21.30 -4.49 15.81
N ASN A 272 20.64 -3.48 15.25
CA ASN A 272 20.74 -2.09 15.71
C ASN A 272 20.02 -1.85 17.07
N GLY A 273 19.28 -2.83 17.58
CA GLY A 273 18.60 -2.79 18.86
C GLY A 273 17.24 -2.07 18.85
N ASP A 274 16.81 -1.46 17.73
CA ASP A 274 15.55 -0.73 17.63
C ASP A 274 14.34 -1.64 17.88
N TYR A 275 14.33 -2.84 17.30
CA TYR A 275 13.31 -3.85 17.56
C TYR A 275 13.21 -4.22 19.03
N ASN A 276 14.37 -4.43 19.69
CA ASN A 276 14.43 -4.81 21.10
C ASN A 276 13.93 -3.69 22.01
N ARG A 277 14.17 -2.42 21.67
CA ARG A 277 13.62 -1.26 22.40
C ARG A 277 12.09 -1.27 22.36
N ILE A 278 11.49 -1.53 21.19
CA ILE A 278 10.04 -1.64 21.08
C ILE A 278 9.52 -2.81 21.91
N LEU A 279 10.17 -3.97 21.86
CA LEU A 279 9.82 -5.12 22.70
C LEU A 279 9.95 -4.81 24.19
N SER A 280 10.83 -3.92 24.63
CA SER A 280 10.94 -3.50 26.04
C SER A 280 9.86 -2.50 26.46
N GLY A 281 9.07 -1.98 25.53
CA GLY A 281 8.00 -1.00 25.79
C GLY A 281 8.39 0.45 25.49
N GLU A 282 9.58 0.67 24.93
CA GLU A 282 10.09 1.97 24.54
C GLU A 282 9.73 2.29 23.09
N TYR A 283 8.58 2.92 22.87
CA TYR A 283 8.10 3.29 21.54
C TYR A 283 7.16 4.51 21.60
N PRO A 284 7.08 5.30 20.51
CA PRO A 284 6.13 6.41 20.37
C PRO A 284 4.68 5.91 20.45
N ARG A 285 3.84 6.65 21.17
CA ARG A 285 2.41 6.34 21.29
C ARG A 285 1.57 7.24 20.39
N ARG A 286 0.41 6.76 19.94
CA ARG A 286 -0.52 7.52 19.09
C ARG A 286 -0.96 8.86 19.72
N GLY A 287 -1.09 8.91 21.05
CA GLY A 287 -1.41 10.15 21.76
C GLY A 287 -0.39 11.26 21.60
N ASP A 288 0.85 10.90 21.29
CA ASP A 288 1.95 11.84 21.12
C ASP A 288 2.09 12.35 19.67
N ASP A 289 1.40 11.72 18.69
CA ASP A 289 1.53 12.05 17.27
C ASP A 289 1.13 13.49 16.91
N PRO A 290 0.08 14.11 17.49
CA PRO A 290 -0.29 15.49 17.20
C PRO A 290 0.74 16.52 17.68
N THR A 291 1.49 16.20 18.74
CA THR A 291 2.50 17.08 19.33
C THR A 291 3.88 16.88 18.73
N ALA A 292 4.10 15.76 18.09
CA ALA A 292 5.31 15.48 17.34
C ALA A 292 5.24 16.23 16.01
N SER A 293 5.52 17.51 16.02
CA SER A 293 5.97 18.28 14.86
C SER A 293 6.96 17.41 14.09
N ALA A 294 6.87 17.38 12.76
CA ALA A 294 7.85 16.69 11.92
C ALA A 294 9.23 16.99 12.49
N THR A 295 9.78 16.02 13.21
CA THR A 295 11.02 16.24 13.96
C THR A 295 12.07 16.73 13.00
N ASP A 296 12.98 17.58 13.47
CA ASP A 296 14.08 18.08 12.64
C ASP A 296 14.80 16.95 11.90
N ASP A 297 14.82 15.73 12.47
CA ASP A 297 15.35 14.53 11.84
C ASP A 297 14.56 14.04 10.62
N ALA A 298 13.22 14.06 10.65
CA ALA A 298 12.40 13.71 9.48
C ALA A 298 12.50 14.78 8.40
N LYS A 299 12.69 16.05 8.81
CA LYS A 299 12.93 17.16 7.90
C LYS A 299 14.32 17.05 7.28
N ALA A 300 15.36 16.78 8.07
CA ALA A 300 16.72 16.56 7.60
C ALA A 300 16.80 15.34 6.67
N ALA A 301 16.14 14.23 7.00
CA ALA A 301 16.07 13.04 6.14
C ALA A 301 15.32 13.34 4.83
N ALA A 302 14.21 14.10 4.88
CA ALA A 302 13.48 14.51 3.68
C ALA A 302 14.28 15.48 2.80
N ASP A 303 15.01 16.41 3.43
CA ASP A 303 15.87 17.37 2.71
C ASP A 303 17.09 16.65 2.10
N SER A 304 17.69 15.67 2.79
CA SER A 304 18.76 14.80 2.27
C SER A 304 18.26 13.96 1.08
N TYR A 305 17.07 13.40 1.17
CA TYR A 305 16.46 12.65 0.05
C TYR A 305 16.14 13.57 -1.14
N ALA A 306 15.57 14.74 -0.88
CA ALA A 306 15.28 15.72 -1.93
C ALA A 306 16.58 16.22 -2.60
N GLU A 307 17.66 16.37 -1.85
CA GLU A 307 18.96 16.72 -2.40
C GLU A 307 19.57 15.58 -3.22
N SER A 308 19.42 14.32 -2.76
CA SER A 308 19.85 13.14 -3.52
C SER A 308 19.10 13.03 -4.86
N VAL A 309 17.78 13.34 -4.88
CA VAL A 309 16.99 13.42 -6.12
C VAL A 309 17.47 14.57 -7.01
N LYS A 310 17.82 15.73 -6.45
CA LYS A 310 18.30 16.89 -7.21
C LYS A 310 19.68 16.66 -7.82
N THR A 311 20.56 15.99 -7.09
CA THR A 311 21.96 15.76 -7.49
C THR A 311 22.18 14.46 -8.24
N SER A 312 21.17 13.55 -8.26
CA SER A 312 21.23 12.29 -8.97
C SER A 312 21.45 12.49 -10.47
N THR A 313 22.42 11.81 -11.02
CA THR A 313 22.67 11.68 -12.46
C THR A 313 21.80 10.64 -13.13
N ASP A 314 20.99 9.90 -12.34
CA ASP A 314 20.05 8.90 -12.85
C ASP A 314 19.01 9.59 -13.76
N PRO A 315 18.86 9.17 -15.03
CA PRO A 315 17.89 9.73 -15.98
C PRO A 315 16.44 9.66 -15.48
N LEU A 316 16.13 8.68 -14.61
CA LEU A 316 14.82 8.52 -14.01
C LEU A 316 14.59 9.57 -12.93
N MET A 317 15.58 9.80 -12.08
CA MET A 317 15.55 10.86 -11.07
C MET A 317 15.58 12.25 -11.71
N ALA A 318 16.22 12.40 -12.86
CA ALA A 318 16.13 13.62 -13.68
C ALA A 318 14.67 13.90 -14.10
N LYS A 319 13.92 12.89 -14.56
CA LYS A 319 12.49 13.00 -14.90
C LYS A 319 11.63 13.37 -13.69
N VAL A 320 11.90 12.76 -12.51
CA VAL A 320 11.21 13.12 -11.25
C VAL A 320 11.46 14.58 -10.90
N ARG A 321 12.70 15.05 -11.07
CA ARG A 321 13.11 16.45 -10.82
C ARG A 321 12.45 17.42 -11.80
N ASP A 322 12.41 17.09 -13.08
CA ASP A 322 11.78 17.92 -14.10
C ASP A 322 10.27 17.97 -13.90
N PHE A 323 9.65 16.83 -13.55
CA PHE A 323 8.24 16.78 -13.14
C PHE A 323 7.95 17.66 -11.92
N ALA A 324 8.81 17.64 -10.91
CA ALA A 324 8.64 18.47 -9.70
C ALA A 324 8.66 19.98 -10.03
N ARG A 325 9.41 20.40 -11.08
CA ARG A 325 9.39 21.78 -11.57
C ARG A 325 8.11 22.15 -12.30
N ASP A 326 7.58 21.21 -13.09
CA ASP A 326 6.46 21.48 -14.02
C ASP A 326 5.10 21.07 -13.43
N ALA A 327 5.09 20.43 -12.26
CA ALA A 327 3.91 19.78 -11.65
C ALA A 327 2.76 20.73 -11.31
N ALA A 328 3.01 22.03 -11.11
CA ALA A 328 1.96 23.02 -10.87
C ALA A 328 0.93 23.10 -12.02
N GLY A 329 1.37 22.89 -13.26
CA GLY A 329 0.48 22.90 -14.44
C GLY A 329 -0.14 21.52 -14.76
N ILE A 330 0.48 20.43 -14.30
CA ILE A 330 0.06 19.07 -14.67
C ILE A 330 -1.10 18.59 -13.78
N GLY A 331 -1.10 18.91 -12.50
CA GLY A 331 -2.20 18.58 -11.58
C GLY A 331 -3.54 19.14 -12.05
N ASP A 332 -3.54 20.37 -12.54
CA ASP A 332 -4.74 21.02 -13.09
C ASP A 332 -5.18 20.40 -14.42
N ARG A 333 -4.24 20.03 -15.30
CA ARG A 333 -4.54 19.40 -16.60
C ARG A 333 -5.08 18.00 -16.45
N ILE A 334 -4.47 17.17 -15.58
CA ILE A 334 -4.93 15.79 -15.30
C ILE A 334 -6.29 15.83 -14.60
N GLY A 335 -6.44 16.64 -13.57
CA GLY A 335 -7.70 16.79 -12.86
C GLY A 335 -8.83 17.30 -13.73
N GLY A 336 -8.55 18.28 -14.60
CA GLY A 336 -9.53 18.81 -15.56
C GLY A 336 -9.90 17.81 -16.67
N ALA A 337 -8.95 16.99 -17.14
CA ALA A 337 -9.22 15.95 -18.14
C ALA A 337 -10.04 14.79 -17.57
N MET A 338 -9.74 14.38 -16.34
CA MET A 338 -10.49 13.35 -15.62
C MET A 338 -11.91 13.82 -15.31
N TYR A 339 -12.08 15.07 -14.87
CA TYR A 339 -13.40 15.64 -14.60
C TYR A 339 -14.26 15.69 -15.85
N ARG A 340 -13.73 16.14 -16.99
CA ARG A 340 -14.46 16.15 -18.27
C ARG A 340 -14.87 14.77 -18.77
N ARG A 341 -14.09 13.73 -18.50
CA ARG A 341 -14.36 12.38 -18.99
C ARG A 341 -15.23 11.52 -18.06
N TRP A 342 -15.19 11.79 -16.74
CA TRP A 342 -15.80 10.94 -15.71
C TRP A 342 -16.69 11.73 -14.73
N GLY A 343 -16.70 13.07 -14.80
CA GLY A 343 -17.38 13.95 -13.87
C GLY A 343 -18.77 14.41 -14.29
N GLN A 344 -19.27 14.01 -15.46
CA GLN A 344 -20.67 14.26 -15.82
C GLN A 344 -21.55 13.26 -15.06
N ARG A 345 -22.18 13.75 -14.01
CA ARG A 345 -23.28 13.02 -13.35
C ARG A 345 -24.48 12.99 -14.32
N PRO A 346 -25.26 11.86 -14.36
CA PRO A 346 -26.53 11.81 -15.08
C PRO A 346 -27.62 12.75 -14.52
N GLU A 347 -27.34 13.49 -13.45
CA GLU A 347 -28.33 14.28 -12.70
C GLU A 347 -28.59 15.68 -13.27
N ASP A 348 -27.86 16.14 -14.29
CA ASP A 348 -28.10 17.45 -14.91
C ASP A 348 -29.09 17.41 -16.07
N GLN A 349 -29.87 16.33 -16.22
CA GLN A 349 -31.07 16.28 -17.06
C GLN A 349 -32.31 16.15 -16.19
N VAL A 350 -32.63 17.21 -15.45
CA VAL A 350 -33.99 17.43 -14.95
C VAL A 350 -34.72 18.09 -16.14
N PRO A 351 -35.76 17.48 -16.69
CA PRO A 351 -36.65 18.18 -17.62
C PRO A 351 -37.33 19.29 -16.84
N GLY A 352 -37.29 20.50 -17.36
CA GLY A 352 -37.97 21.66 -16.77
C GLY A 352 -39.44 21.34 -16.53
N ASP A 353 -39.88 21.61 -15.32
CA ASP A 353 -41.29 21.65 -14.95
C ASP A 353 -41.99 22.68 -15.84
N GLY A 354 -42.72 22.17 -16.83
CA GLY A 354 -43.67 22.97 -17.59
C GLY A 354 -44.80 23.40 -16.66
N GLU A 355 -44.98 24.69 -16.50
CA GLU A 355 -46.13 25.28 -15.89
C GLU A 355 -47.42 24.78 -16.56
N PRO A 356 -48.49 24.49 -15.83
CA PRO A 356 -49.78 24.19 -16.44
C PRO A 356 -50.42 25.50 -16.91
N ASP A 357 -50.65 25.61 -18.22
CA ASP A 357 -51.54 26.64 -18.80
C ASP A 357 -52.96 26.45 -18.25
N GLU A 358 -53.39 27.38 -17.43
CA GLU A 358 -54.81 27.71 -17.22
C GLU A 358 -55.26 28.50 -18.46
N ASP A 359 -56.10 27.91 -19.29
CA ASP A 359 -57.29 28.59 -19.80
C ASP A 359 -58.02 27.74 -20.86
N ALA A 360 -59.29 27.76 -20.75
CA ALA A 360 -60.35 27.67 -21.72
C ALA A 360 -61.45 26.63 -21.46
N SER A 361 -62.37 27.13 -20.77
CA SER A 361 -63.83 26.97 -20.82
C SER A 361 -64.48 26.29 -22.02
N SER A 362 -65.48 25.52 -21.69
CA SER A 362 -66.80 25.40 -22.31
C SER A 362 -66.94 24.74 -23.68
N GLU A 363 -67.73 23.75 -23.76
CA GLU A 363 -69.00 23.60 -24.41
C GLU A 363 -69.37 22.16 -24.78
N ASP A 364 -70.46 21.74 -24.18
CA ASP A 364 -71.61 21.03 -24.71
C ASP A 364 -71.49 19.99 -25.82
N ARG A 365 -72.08 18.85 -25.55
CA ARG A 365 -73.19 18.15 -26.21
C ARG A 365 -73.01 16.64 -26.25
N ASP A 366 -73.96 16.03 -25.53
CA ASP A 366 -74.97 15.03 -25.90
C ASP A 366 -74.62 13.95 -26.96
N ASP A 367 -75.13 12.81 -26.56
CA ASP A 367 -75.75 11.73 -27.30
C ASP A 367 -74.87 10.54 -27.72
N ASP A 368 -75.32 9.47 -27.19
CA ASP A 368 -75.60 8.02 -27.38
C ASP A 368 -74.72 7.06 -26.60
#